data_7ba62bb8ed8fe45979cdced3e2fe6875
#
_entry.id   7ba62bb8ed8fe45979cdced3e2fe6875
#
_cell.length_a   1.000
_cell.length_b   1.000
_cell.length_c   1.000
_cell.angle_alpha   90.00
_cell.angle_beta   90.00
_cell.angle_gamma   90.00
#
_symmetry.space_group_name_H-M   'P 1'
#
loop_
_entity.id
_entity.type
_entity.pdbx_description
1 polymer ?
#
loop_
_entity_poly.entity_id
_entity_poly.type
_entity_poly.pdbx_seq_one_letter_code
_entity_poly.pdbx_strand_id
1 'polypeptide(L)'
;MTTTGVRLLDTDVMIDLQRGFPAAVAWYASVPDGMLALPGHVLMELYQDAQNSRQTIIVDRLTTPFPLVWPTDTEALQAVRNFRRLHLSHGIGLLDTLIAAAALSLSVPLCTFNLKHYRQIPGLITEQPYLR
;
A
#
# COMPACT_ATOMS: atom_id res chain seq x y z
N MET A 1 -17.06 -3.04 16.07
CA MET A 1 -16.23 -3.99 15.40
C MET A 1 -15.45 -3.33 14.30
N THR A 2 -14.33 -3.78 14.14
CA THR A 2 -13.44 -3.28 13.16
C THR A 2 -13.93 -3.56 11.75
N THR A 3 -13.34 -2.92 10.78
CA THR A 3 -13.44 -3.26 9.39
C THR A 3 -12.69 -4.56 9.13
N THR A 4 -13.08 -5.62 9.88
CA THR A 4 -12.40 -6.90 9.85
C THR A 4 -12.34 -7.41 8.43
N GLY A 5 -11.16 -7.76 7.99
CA GLY A 5 -10.93 -8.27 6.67
C GLY A 5 -10.53 -7.24 5.63
N VAL A 6 -10.79 -5.94 5.86
CA VAL A 6 -10.30 -4.91 4.95
C VAL A 6 -8.80 -4.75 5.10
N ARG A 7 -8.09 -4.72 3.99
CA ARG A 7 -6.64 -4.55 3.93
C ARG A 7 -6.27 -3.56 2.84
N LEU A 8 -5.18 -2.85 3.05
CA LEU A 8 -4.60 -1.99 2.01
C LEU A 8 -3.43 -2.71 1.34
N LEU A 9 -3.22 -2.41 0.07
CA LEU A 9 -2.16 -3.04 -0.73
C LEU A 9 -1.04 -2.04 -0.99
N ASP A 10 0.19 -2.45 -0.68
CA ASP A 10 1.38 -1.67 -1.02
C ASP A 10 1.71 -1.82 -2.51
N THR A 11 2.56 -0.96 -2.99
CA THR A 11 2.99 -0.93 -4.38
C THR A 11 3.58 -2.26 -4.85
N ASP A 12 4.39 -2.91 -4.01
CA ASP A 12 5.02 -4.19 -4.38
C ASP A 12 4.00 -5.29 -4.67
N VAL A 13 2.91 -5.35 -3.92
CA VAL A 13 1.82 -6.30 -4.17
C VAL A 13 1.12 -5.98 -5.49
N MET A 14 0.87 -4.70 -5.76
CA MET A 14 0.25 -4.26 -7.00
C MET A 14 1.11 -4.59 -8.22
N ILE A 15 2.42 -4.44 -8.10
CA ILE A 15 3.36 -4.80 -9.17
C ILE A 15 3.31 -6.30 -9.45
N ASP A 16 3.28 -7.13 -8.41
CA ASP A 16 3.16 -8.58 -8.58
C ASP A 16 1.86 -8.94 -9.31
N LEU A 17 0.75 -8.30 -8.97
CA LEU A 17 -0.53 -8.50 -9.66
C LEU A 17 -0.45 -8.07 -11.11
N GLN A 18 0.16 -6.92 -11.38
CA GLN A 18 0.33 -6.41 -12.75
C GLN A 18 1.14 -7.37 -13.62
N ARG A 19 2.17 -7.99 -13.05
CA ARG A 19 3.02 -8.94 -13.74
C ARG A 19 2.41 -10.34 -13.87
N GLY A 20 1.26 -10.57 -13.25
CA GLY A 20 0.63 -11.87 -13.24
C GLY A 20 1.38 -12.92 -12.43
N PHE A 21 2.10 -12.50 -11.40
CA PHE A 21 2.82 -13.44 -10.53
C PHE A 21 1.83 -14.44 -9.92
N PRO A 22 2.02 -15.76 -10.13
CA PRO A 22 0.97 -16.75 -9.80
C PRO A 22 0.50 -16.71 -8.35
N ALA A 23 1.40 -16.57 -7.39
CA ALA A 23 1.01 -16.52 -5.98
C ALA A 23 0.17 -15.28 -5.66
N ALA A 24 0.49 -14.14 -6.28
CA ALA A 24 -0.28 -12.91 -6.09
C ALA A 24 -1.68 -13.04 -6.69
N VAL A 25 -1.77 -13.58 -7.89
CA VAL A 25 -3.07 -13.77 -8.58
C VAL A 25 -3.94 -14.74 -7.79
N ALA A 26 -3.39 -15.86 -7.31
CA ALA A 26 -4.11 -16.83 -6.51
C ALA A 26 -4.60 -16.23 -5.19
N TRP A 27 -3.74 -15.47 -4.52
CA TRP A 27 -4.12 -14.79 -3.29
C TRP A 27 -5.25 -13.79 -3.53
N TYR A 28 -5.12 -12.95 -4.55
CA TYR A 28 -6.14 -11.97 -4.89
C TYR A 28 -7.49 -12.64 -5.15
N ALA A 29 -7.50 -13.73 -5.89
CA ALA A 29 -8.72 -14.49 -6.19
C ALA A 29 -9.36 -15.08 -4.93
N SER A 30 -8.58 -15.32 -3.87
CA SER A 30 -9.08 -15.89 -2.62
C SER A 30 -9.70 -14.87 -1.68
N VAL A 31 -9.46 -13.58 -1.92
CA VAL A 31 -9.96 -12.52 -1.03
C VAL A 31 -11.37 -12.12 -1.47
N PRO A 32 -12.34 -12.07 -0.54
CA PRO A 32 -13.70 -11.65 -0.89
C PRO A 32 -13.75 -10.24 -1.46
N ASP A 33 -14.70 -10.00 -2.33
CA ASP A 33 -14.92 -8.68 -2.92
C ASP A 33 -15.14 -7.63 -1.85
N GLY A 34 -14.60 -6.44 -2.06
CA GLY A 34 -14.77 -5.31 -1.15
C GLY A 34 -13.83 -5.31 0.05
N MET A 35 -12.93 -6.31 0.15
CA MET A 35 -12.00 -6.42 1.29
C MET A 35 -10.64 -5.80 1.03
N LEU A 36 -10.41 -5.24 -0.15
CA LEU A 36 -9.14 -4.62 -0.49
C LEU A 36 -9.35 -3.18 -0.92
N ALA A 37 -8.45 -2.32 -0.49
CA ALA A 37 -8.41 -0.92 -0.88
C ALA A 37 -6.97 -0.51 -1.14
N LEU A 38 -6.80 0.63 -1.78
CA LEU A 38 -5.50 1.08 -2.24
C LEU A 38 -5.18 2.44 -1.64
N PRO A 39 -4.03 2.60 -0.95
CA PRO A 39 -3.59 3.94 -0.60
C PRO A 39 -3.45 4.79 -1.86
N GLY A 40 -3.97 6.03 -1.82
CA GLY A 40 -3.88 6.92 -2.97
C GLY A 40 -2.44 7.15 -3.41
N HIS A 41 -1.50 7.16 -2.47
CA HIS A 41 -0.07 7.33 -2.77
C HIS A 41 0.53 6.11 -3.48
N VAL A 42 -0.04 4.91 -3.29
CA VAL A 42 0.34 3.74 -4.10
C VAL A 42 -0.05 3.94 -5.55
N LEU A 43 -1.25 4.44 -5.81
CA LEU A 43 -1.67 4.75 -7.18
C LEU A 43 -0.73 5.77 -7.82
N MET A 44 -0.35 6.82 -7.09
CA MET A 44 0.60 7.82 -7.59
C MET A 44 1.95 7.20 -7.92
N GLU A 45 2.42 6.28 -7.09
CA GLU A 45 3.69 5.60 -7.32
C GLU A 45 3.63 4.71 -8.57
N LEU A 46 2.53 4.01 -8.78
CA LEU A 46 2.33 3.20 -9.99
C LEU A 46 2.35 4.06 -11.25
N TYR A 47 1.72 5.24 -11.22
CA TYR A 47 1.78 6.17 -12.34
C TYR A 47 3.18 6.75 -12.53
N GLN A 48 3.89 7.02 -11.45
CA GLN A 48 5.28 7.51 -11.53
C GLN A 48 6.18 6.54 -12.28
N ASP A 49 5.96 5.24 -12.11
CA ASP A 49 6.75 4.19 -12.75
C ASP A 49 6.29 3.91 -14.18
N ALA A 50 5.14 4.39 -14.60
CA ALA A 50 4.65 4.25 -15.97
C ALA A 50 5.46 5.14 -16.90
N GLN A 51 5.99 4.56 -17.97
CA GLN A 51 6.91 5.25 -18.88
C GLN A 51 6.25 5.78 -20.15
N ASN A 52 5.00 5.41 -20.40
CA ASN A 52 4.26 5.83 -21.59
C ASN A 52 2.75 5.69 -21.36
N SER A 53 1.97 6.18 -22.32
CA SER A 53 0.51 6.18 -22.23
C SER A 53 -0.08 4.78 -22.12
N ARG A 54 0.54 3.80 -22.76
CA ARG A 54 0.07 2.41 -22.72
C ARG A 54 0.17 1.86 -21.30
N GLN A 55 1.29 2.11 -20.62
CA GLN A 55 1.49 1.67 -19.24
C GLN A 55 0.55 2.39 -18.29
N THR A 56 0.26 3.66 -18.53
CA THR A 56 -0.72 4.42 -17.76
C THR A 56 -2.10 3.76 -17.84
N ILE A 57 -2.53 3.32 -19.03
CA ILE A 57 -3.80 2.65 -19.22
C ILE A 57 -3.83 1.31 -18.48
N ILE A 58 -2.72 0.58 -18.46
CA ILE A 58 -2.61 -0.67 -17.71
C ILE A 58 -2.82 -0.40 -16.22
N VAL A 59 -2.20 0.65 -15.68
CA VAL A 59 -2.40 1.06 -14.28
C VAL A 59 -3.88 1.41 -14.03
N ASP A 60 -4.51 2.17 -14.92
CA ASP A 60 -5.93 2.52 -14.80
C ASP A 60 -6.79 1.27 -14.62
N ARG A 61 -6.59 0.28 -15.48
CA ARG A 61 -7.38 -0.96 -15.46
C ARG A 61 -7.11 -1.79 -14.22
N LEU A 62 -5.85 -1.89 -13.84
CA LEU A 62 -5.43 -2.66 -12.67
C LEU A 62 -6.06 -2.09 -11.38
N THR A 63 -6.15 -0.78 -11.28
CA THR A 63 -6.55 -0.11 -10.03
C THR A 63 -8.04 0.22 -9.96
N THR A 64 -8.77 0.13 -11.06
CA THR A 64 -10.20 0.44 -11.11
C THR A 64 -11.04 -0.25 -10.03
N PRO A 65 -10.81 -1.54 -9.69
CA PRO A 65 -11.63 -2.23 -8.68
C PRO A 65 -11.42 -1.72 -7.25
N PHE A 66 -10.37 -0.96 -6.98
CA PHE A 66 -10.00 -0.62 -5.61
C PHE A 66 -10.46 0.79 -5.23
N PRO A 67 -11.20 0.94 -4.12
CA PRO A 67 -11.40 2.27 -3.56
C PRO A 67 -10.07 2.83 -3.07
N LEU A 68 -9.92 4.15 -3.17
CA LEU A 68 -8.71 4.83 -2.71
C LEU A 68 -8.88 5.30 -1.26
N VAL A 69 -7.80 5.19 -0.50
CA VAL A 69 -7.72 5.65 0.88
C VAL A 69 -6.62 6.67 0.99
N TRP A 70 -6.95 7.82 1.55
CA TRP A 70 -6.00 8.90 1.80
C TRP A 70 -5.81 9.07 3.31
N PRO A 71 -4.62 9.49 3.76
CA PRO A 71 -4.41 9.77 5.17
C PRO A 71 -5.32 10.89 5.66
N THR A 72 -5.81 10.77 6.90
CA THR A 72 -6.41 11.91 7.59
C THR A 72 -5.34 12.96 7.86
N ASP A 73 -5.77 14.20 8.15
CA ASP A 73 -4.82 15.27 8.48
C ASP A 73 -3.93 14.90 9.66
N THR A 74 -4.51 14.27 10.68
CA THR A 74 -3.75 13.82 11.86
C THR A 74 -2.66 12.81 11.47
N GLU A 75 -3.01 11.81 10.67
CA GLU A 75 -2.04 10.79 10.26
C GLU A 75 -1.04 11.33 9.24
N ALA A 76 -1.44 12.27 8.39
CA ALA A 76 -0.51 12.92 7.49
C ALA A 76 0.55 13.72 8.26
N LEU A 77 0.15 14.42 9.31
CA LEU A 77 1.09 15.12 10.18
C LEU A 77 2.02 14.15 10.91
N GLN A 78 1.49 13.01 11.36
CA GLN A 78 2.32 11.97 11.97
C GLN A 78 3.31 11.39 10.96
N ALA A 79 2.94 11.30 9.69
CA ALA A 79 3.84 10.87 8.62
C ALA A 79 5.05 11.82 8.49
N VAL A 80 4.82 13.12 8.62
CA VAL A 80 5.93 14.11 8.62
C VAL A 80 6.90 13.80 9.76
N ARG A 81 6.36 13.55 10.95
CA ARG A 81 7.20 13.25 12.13
C ARG A 81 7.96 11.95 11.96
N ASN A 82 7.31 10.92 11.43
CA ASN A 82 7.95 9.63 11.18
C ASN A 82 9.06 9.77 10.14
N PHE A 83 8.79 10.49 9.07
CA PHE A 83 9.79 10.72 8.02
C PHE A 83 11.01 11.46 8.58
N ARG A 84 10.78 12.54 9.33
CA ARG A 84 11.87 13.29 9.96
C ARG A 84 12.73 12.40 10.87
N ARG A 85 12.09 11.53 11.64
CA ARG A 85 12.79 10.66 12.61
C ARG A 85 13.53 9.49 11.94
N LEU A 86 12.94 8.91 10.89
CA LEU A 86 13.40 7.64 10.33
C LEU A 86 14.13 7.76 9.01
N HIS A 87 14.03 8.90 8.33
CA HIS A 87 14.61 9.08 7.00
C HIS A 87 16.12 8.83 6.99
N LEU A 88 16.87 9.48 7.87
CA LEU A 88 18.32 9.36 7.88
C LEU A 88 18.82 8.09 8.55
N SER A 89 18.14 7.64 9.61
CA SER A 89 18.59 6.49 10.40
C SER A 89 18.19 5.15 9.82
N HIS A 90 17.05 5.06 9.16
CA HIS A 90 16.48 3.79 8.69
C HIS A 90 16.18 3.80 7.18
N GLY A 91 16.45 4.89 6.49
CA GLY A 91 16.27 4.97 5.04
C GLY A 91 14.83 4.87 4.57
N ILE A 92 13.86 5.18 5.42
CA ILE A 92 12.46 5.11 5.02
C ILE A 92 12.17 6.17 3.95
N GLY A 93 11.38 5.80 2.94
CA GLY A 93 11.02 6.70 1.86
C GLY A 93 9.85 7.61 2.21
N LEU A 94 9.77 8.73 1.51
CA LEU A 94 8.68 9.69 1.68
C LEU A 94 7.31 9.03 1.48
N LEU A 95 7.15 8.30 0.37
CA LEU A 95 5.87 7.64 0.07
C LEU A 95 5.54 6.54 1.07
N ASP A 96 6.54 5.84 1.60
CA ASP A 96 6.31 4.80 2.61
C ASP A 96 5.58 5.36 3.83
N THR A 97 5.98 6.55 4.30
CA THR A 97 5.34 7.15 5.46
C THR A 97 3.89 7.56 5.17
N LEU A 98 3.61 7.99 3.95
CA LEU A 98 2.25 8.38 3.54
C LEU A 98 1.36 7.16 3.29
N ILE A 99 1.91 6.10 2.73
CA ILE A 99 1.20 4.83 2.55
C ILE A 99 0.83 4.25 3.92
N ALA A 100 1.79 4.24 4.85
CA ALA A 100 1.54 3.80 6.23
C ALA A 100 0.46 4.66 6.89
N ALA A 101 0.48 5.96 6.66
CA ALA A 101 -0.52 6.88 7.23
C ALA A 101 -1.94 6.55 6.76
N ALA A 102 -2.11 6.13 5.51
CA ALA A 102 -3.42 5.71 5.02
C ALA A 102 -3.94 4.49 5.78
N ALA A 103 -3.09 3.49 6.02
CA ALA A 103 -3.46 2.31 6.78
C ALA A 103 -3.79 2.66 8.24
N LEU A 104 -2.99 3.52 8.85
CA LEU A 104 -3.23 3.98 10.22
C LEU A 104 -4.55 4.75 10.33
N SER A 105 -4.93 5.51 9.29
CA SER A 105 -6.17 6.27 9.27
C SER A 105 -7.41 5.39 9.38
N LEU A 106 -7.35 4.17 8.86
CA LEU A 106 -8.45 3.20 8.94
C LEU A 106 -8.23 2.14 10.00
N SER A 107 -7.06 2.10 10.63
CA SER A 107 -6.68 1.06 11.58
C SER A 107 -6.78 -0.34 10.96
N VAL A 108 -6.30 -0.48 9.74
CA VAL A 108 -6.31 -1.75 8.99
C VAL A 108 -4.89 -2.15 8.61
N PRO A 109 -4.65 -3.45 8.33
CA PRO A 109 -3.33 -3.90 7.93
C PRO A 109 -2.93 -3.40 6.54
N LEU A 110 -1.63 -3.25 6.35
CA LEU A 110 -1.02 -3.02 5.05
C LEU A 110 -0.38 -4.32 4.57
N CYS A 111 -0.81 -4.82 3.42
CA CYS A 111 -0.20 -5.98 2.78
C CYS A 111 1.04 -5.52 2.01
N THR A 112 2.19 -6.04 2.40
CA THR A 112 3.47 -5.60 1.86
C THR A 112 4.54 -6.66 2.06
N PHE A 113 5.59 -6.60 1.24
CA PHE A 113 6.82 -7.39 1.45
C PHE A 113 7.93 -6.56 2.06
N ASN A 114 7.74 -5.26 2.19
CA ASN A 114 8.73 -4.33 2.74
C ASN A 114 8.62 -4.24 4.27
N LEU A 115 8.65 -5.38 4.94
CA LEU A 115 8.44 -5.46 6.39
C LEU A 115 9.53 -4.73 7.16
N LYS A 116 10.75 -4.77 6.64
CA LYS A 116 11.91 -4.16 7.30
C LYS A 116 11.73 -2.65 7.50
N HIS A 117 11.26 -1.94 6.49
CA HIS A 117 11.03 -0.49 6.59
C HIS A 117 9.80 -0.17 7.43
N TYR A 118 8.69 -0.86 7.17
CA TYR A 118 7.43 -0.52 7.81
C TYR A 118 7.36 -0.86 9.30
N ARG A 119 8.14 -1.83 9.77
CA ARG A 119 8.14 -2.17 11.20
C ARG A 119 8.62 -1.02 12.09
N GLN A 120 9.28 -0.01 11.51
CA GLN A 120 9.72 1.18 12.25
C GLN A 120 8.59 2.18 12.50
N ILE A 121 7.45 2.01 11.84
CA ILE A 121 6.30 2.92 11.97
C ILE A 121 5.45 2.48 13.16
N PRO A 122 5.33 3.31 14.22
CA PRO A 122 4.53 2.93 15.38
C PRO A 122 3.06 2.70 15.03
N GLY A 123 2.50 1.63 15.55
CA GLY A 123 1.08 1.31 15.40
C GLY A 123 0.68 0.68 14.08
N LEU A 124 1.58 0.64 13.10
CA LEU A 124 1.27 0.03 11.80
C LEU A 124 1.27 -1.49 11.91
N ILE A 125 0.21 -2.11 11.37
CA ILE A 125 0.13 -3.56 11.23
C ILE A 125 0.45 -3.91 9.78
N THR A 126 1.40 -4.81 9.57
CA THR A 126 1.76 -5.29 8.24
C THR A 126 1.45 -6.77 8.11
N GLU A 127 1.11 -7.20 6.91
CA GLU A 127 0.90 -8.60 6.57
C GLU A 127 1.64 -8.92 5.29
N GLN A 128 2.33 -10.05 5.27
CA GLN A 128 2.85 -10.61 4.03
C GLN A 128 1.74 -11.47 3.42
N PRO A 129 1.18 -11.08 2.26
CA PRO A 129 -0.05 -11.71 1.78
C PRO A 129 0.15 -13.11 1.20
N TYR A 130 1.33 -13.41 0.71
CA TYR A 130 1.66 -14.71 0.11
C TYR A 130 3.17 -14.91 0.15
N LEU A 131 3.63 -16.09 -0.24
CA LEU A 131 5.06 -16.36 -0.36
C LEU A 131 5.54 -15.97 -1.76
N ARG A 132 6.66 -15.31 -1.82
CA ARG A 132 7.30 -14.94 -3.07
C ARG A 132 8.32 -15.96 -3.54
#